data_1254a16b7bbebff1aad65dfce75c1328
#
_entry.id   1254a16b7bbebff1aad65dfce75c1328
#
_cell.length_a   1.000
_cell.length_b   1.000
_cell.length_c   1.000
_cell.angle_alpha   90.00
_cell.angle_beta   90.00
_cell.angle_gamma   90.00
#
_symmetry.space_group_name_H-M   'P 1'
#
loop_
_entity.id
_entity.type
_entity.pdbx_description
1 polymer ?
#
loop_
_entity_poly.entity_id
_entity_poly.type
_entity_poly.pdbx_seq_one_letter_code
_entity_poly.pdbx_strand_id
1 'polypeptide(L)'
;MSLVIFIGGDVMNELKKLNKKRVAQNVGRLIAESNMPNEEIAFQLDITPRLLYYWQTGKRVPNTENVYRLSQLFKVSMESILI
;
A
#
# COMPACT_ATOMS: atom_id res chain seq x y z
N MET A 1 -16.29 17.79 6.16
CA MET A 1 -16.24 17.60 5.54
C MET A 1 -16.68 17.47 4.68
N SER A 2 -17.01 17.44 4.41
CA SER A 2 -17.40 17.23 3.57
C SER A 2 -17.03 17.12 2.55
N LEU A 3 -16.65 17.53 2.29
CA LEU A 3 -16.08 17.51 1.31
C LEU A 3 -15.93 16.40 0.81
N VAL A 4 -15.81 15.80 1.41
CA VAL A 4 -15.48 14.66 1.14
C VAL A 4 -16.37 14.07 0.28
N ILE A 5 -17.44 14.16 0.52
CA ILE A 5 -18.33 13.61 -0.14
C ILE A 5 -18.37 13.78 -1.52
N PHE A 6 -18.71 14.80 -1.92
CA PHE A 6 -18.91 14.98 -3.20
C PHE A 6 -17.73 14.68 -3.83
N ILE A 7 -16.85 14.60 -3.15
CA ILE A 7 -15.70 14.37 -3.66
C ILE A 7 -15.58 12.99 -4.08
N GLY A 8 -16.54 12.19 -3.96
CA GLY A 8 -16.44 10.83 -4.39
C GLY A 8 -15.71 10.74 -5.71
N GLY A 9 -16.07 11.57 -6.66
CA GLY A 9 -15.44 11.55 -7.97
C GLY A 9 -14.01 12.00 -7.90
N ASP A 10 -13.74 13.01 -7.10
CA ASP A 10 -12.41 13.55 -6.99
C ASP A 10 -11.50 12.56 -6.28
N VAL A 11 -12.03 11.84 -5.32
CA VAL A 11 -11.25 10.86 -4.60
C VAL A 11 -10.81 9.76 -5.58
N MET A 12 -11.68 9.35 -6.48
CA MET A 12 -11.31 8.34 -7.46
C MET A 12 -10.23 8.87 -8.40
N ASN A 13 -10.30 10.14 -8.77
CA ASN A 13 -9.28 10.72 -9.62
C ASN A 13 -7.95 10.78 -8.88
N GLU A 14 -7.98 11.09 -7.59
CA GLU A 14 -6.77 11.13 -6.81
C GLU A 14 -6.14 9.74 -6.74
N LEU A 15 -6.93 8.71 -6.56
CA LEU A 15 -6.41 7.37 -6.53
C LEU A 15 -5.78 6.99 -7.86
N LYS A 16 -6.35 7.42 -8.96
CA LYS A 16 -5.80 7.12 -10.25
C LYS A 16 -4.49 7.85 -10.48
N LYS A 17 -4.29 8.94 -9.76
CA LYS A 17 -3.08 9.74 -9.91
C LYS A 17 -2.02 9.35 -8.90
N LEU A 18 -2.27 8.33 -8.10
CA LEU A 18 -1.29 7.95 -7.12
C LEU A 18 0.02 7.63 -7.79
N ASN A 19 1.09 8.13 -7.21
CA ASN A 19 2.41 7.93 -7.75
C ASN A 19 2.90 6.55 -7.32
N LYS A 20 3.06 5.66 -8.30
CA LYS A 20 3.50 4.30 -8.01
C LYS A 20 4.82 4.29 -7.26
N LYS A 21 5.69 5.23 -7.59
CA LYS A 21 6.98 5.31 -6.95
C LYS A 21 6.83 5.63 -5.49
N ARG A 22 5.92 6.53 -5.15
CA ARG A 22 5.71 6.91 -3.75
C ARG A 22 5.14 5.74 -2.96
N VAL A 23 4.18 5.02 -3.55
CA VAL A 23 3.61 3.85 -2.88
C VAL A 23 4.72 2.82 -2.65
N ALA A 24 5.58 2.59 -3.65
CA ALA A 24 6.68 1.65 -3.51
C ALA A 24 7.63 2.06 -2.40
N GLN A 25 7.93 3.35 -2.30
CA GLN A 25 8.80 3.86 -1.25
C GLN A 25 8.17 3.66 0.12
N ASN A 26 6.86 3.91 0.23
CA ASN A 26 6.17 3.75 1.51
C ASN A 26 6.13 2.29 1.94
N VAL A 27 5.83 1.39 1.00
CA VAL A 27 5.78 -0.03 1.30
C VAL A 27 7.19 -0.53 1.67
N GLY A 28 8.19 -0.11 0.90
CA GLY A 28 9.58 -0.51 1.18
C GLY A 28 10.04 -0.06 2.56
N ARG A 29 9.66 1.17 2.95
CA ARG A 29 10.03 1.68 4.26
C ARG A 29 9.37 0.87 5.37
N LEU A 30 8.08 0.57 5.22
CA LEU A 30 7.37 -0.20 6.24
C LEU A 30 7.96 -1.59 6.39
N ILE A 31 8.30 -2.22 5.27
CA ILE A 31 8.91 -3.54 5.32
C ILE A 31 10.27 -3.48 6.01
N ALA A 32 11.08 -2.49 5.68
CA ALA A 32 12.39 -2.35 6.30
C ALA A 32 12.27 -2.10 7.80
N GLU A 33 11.30 -1.30 8.21
CA GLU A 33 11.12 -0.97 9.62
C GLU A 33 10.56 -2.13 10.42
N SER A 34 9.90 -3.08 9.75
CA SER A 34 9.24 -4.18 10.44
C SER A 34 10.22 -5.23 10.94
N ASN A 35 11.40 -5.27 10.35
CA ASN A 35 12.39 -6.30 10.66
C ASN A 35 11.89 -7.72 10.36
N MET A 36 10.86 -7.85 9.54
CA MET A 36 10.38 -9.16 9.14
C MET A 36 10.92 -9.51 7.75
N PRO A 37 11.28 -10.76 7.52
CA PRO A 37 11.71 -11.17 6.18
C PRO A 37 10.53 -11.10 5.21
N ASN A 38 10.83 -10.88 3.94
CA ASN A 38 9.80 -10.76 2.92
C ASN A 38 8.90 -11.99 2.86
N GLU A 39 9.45 -13.17 3.05
CA GLU A 39 8.66 -14.40 3.02
C GLU A 39 7.62 -14.41 4.13
N GLU A 40 7.98 -13.91 5.29
CA GLU A 40 7.05 -13.87 6.41
C GLU A 40 5.92 -12.87 6.13
N ILE A 41 6.27 -11.71 5.61
CA ILE A 41 5.29 -10.68 5.30
C ILE A 41 4.33 -11.21 4.23
N ALA A 42 4.87 -11.84 3.19
CA ALA A 42 4.05 -12.38 2.11
C ALA A 42 3.11 -13.45 2.65
N PHE A 43 3.60 -14.29 3.56
CA PHE A 43 2.78 -15.33 4.15
C PHE A 43 1.64 -14.70 4.96
N GLN A 44 1.93 -13.68 5.76
CA GLN A 44 0.93 -13.00 6.55
C GLN A 44 -0.15 -12.34 5.69
N LEU A 45 0.25 -11.85 4.51
CA LEU A 45 -0.67 -11.18 3.62
C LEU A 45 -1.34 -12.12 2.62
N ASP A 46 -0.95 -13.40 2.65
CA ASP A 46 -1.48 -14.40 1.73
C ASP A 46 -1.20 -14.03 0.28
N ILE A 47 0.03 -13.61 0.01
CA ILE A 47 0.48 -13.28 -1.34
C ILE A 47 1.82 -13.93 -1.58
N THR A 48 2.28 -13.91 -2.82
CA THR A 48 3.60 -14.46 -3.13
C THR A 48 4.68 -13.45 -2.81
N PRO A 49 5.89 -13.90 -2.49
CA PRO A 49 7.01 -12.98 -2.30
C PRO A 49 7.28 -12.13 -3.55
N ARG A 50 7.02 -12.69 -4.74
CA ARG A 50 7.21 -11.94 -5.98
C ARG A 50 6.29 -10.73 -6.05
N LEU A 51 5.02 -10.90 -5.64
CA LEU A 51 4.09 -9.79 -5.67
C LEU A 51 4.54 -8.70 -4.68
N LEU A 52 5.02 -9.11 -3.51
CA LEU A 52 5.53 -8.16 -2.54
C LEU A 52 6.70 -7.38 -3.13
N TYR A 53 7.58 -8.07 -3.83
CA TYR A 53 8.73 -7.43 -4.47
C TYR A 53 8.26 -6.41 -5.51
N TYR A 54 7.20 -6.74 -6.28
CA TYR A 54 6.69 -5.82 -7.28
C TYR A 54 6.14 -4.54 -6.63
N TRP A 55 5.54 -4.68 -5.45
CA TRP A 55 5.06 -3.49 -4.75
C TRP A 55 6.23 -2.64 -4.27
N GLN A 56 7.31 -3.27 -3.86
CA GLN A 56 8.49 -2.53 -3.38
C GLN A 56 9.24 -1.83 -4.51
N THR A 57 9.16 -2.36 -5.71
CA THR A 57 9.88 -1.78 -6.84
C THR A 57 9.01 -0.86 -7.70
N GLY A 58 7.72 -0.79 -7.40
CA GLY A 58 6.82 0.05 -8.18
C GLY A 58 6.31 -0.61 -9.44
N LYS A 59 6.65 -1.89 -9.67
CA LYS A 59 6.19 -2.57 -10.86
C LYS A 59 4.69 -2.82 -10.79
N ARG A 60 4.17 -3.03 -9.60
CA ARG A 60 2.74 -3.17 -9.36
C ARG A 60 2.36 -2.38 -8.13
N VAL A 61 1.11 -1.93 -8.08
CA VAL A 61 0.58 -1.21 -6.94
C VAL A 61 -0.42 -2.12 -6.24
N PRO A 62 -0.38 -2.23 -4.92
CA PRO A 62 -1.36 -3.05 -4.22
C PRO A 62 -2.77 -2.50 -4.42
N ASN A 63 -3.74 -3.39 -4.57
CA ASN A 63 -5.14 -2.96 -4.68
C ASN A 63 -5.64 -2.56 -3.29
N THR A 64 -6.87 -2.06 -3.24
CA THR A 64 -7.43 -1.54 -1.99
C THR A 64 -7.43 -2.59 -0.88
N GLU A 65 -7.80 -3.81 -1.19
CA GLU A 65 -7.84 -4.86 -0.19
C GLU A 65 -6.44 -5.11 0.37
N ASN A 66 -5.44 -5.13 -0.49
CA ASN A 66 -4.08 -5.37 -0.04
C ASN A 66 -3.51 -4.17 0.72
N VAL A 67 -3.89 -2.96 0.35
CA VAL A 67 -3.50 -1.78 1.13
C VAL A 67 -4.08 -1.89 2.54
N TYR A 68 -5.34 -2.32 2.64
CA TYR A 68 -5.96 -2.51 3.94
C TYR A 68 -5.21 -3.57 4.76
N ARG A 69 -4.86 -4.69 4.12
CA ARG A 69 -4.13 -5.75 4.82
C ARG A 69 -2.76 -5.27 5.29
N LEU A 70 -2.07 -4.51 4.44
CA LEU A 70 -0.79 -3.93 4.81
C LEU A 70 -0.96 -2.99 6.00
N SER A 71 -2.01 -2.18 5.99
CA SER A 71 -2.25 -1.23 7.08
C SER A 71 -2.50 -1.97 8.39
N GLN A 72 -3.21 -3.10 8.33
CA GLN A 72 -3.47 -3.88 9.53
C GLN A 72 -2.21 -4.57 10.03
N LEU A 73 -1.43 -5.12 9.11
CA LEU A 73 -0.22 -5.84 9.50
C LEU A 73 0.79 -4.90 10.14
N PHE A 74 1.01 -3.74 9.55
CA PHE A 74 2.00 -2.79 10.05
C PHE A 74 1.42 -1.77 11.03
N LYS A 75 0.10 -1.84 11.30
CA LYS A 75 -0.58 -0.97 12.25
C LYS A 75 -0.39 0.50 11.90
N VAL A 76 -0.59 0.80 10.64
CA VAL A 76 -0.53 2.18 10.14
C VAL A 76 -1.80 2.46 9.36
N SER A 77 -2.06 3.72 9.04
CA SER A 77 -3.24 4.07 8.26
C SER A 77 -3.02 3.71 6.80
N MET A 78 -4.11 3.50 6.07
CA MET A 78 -4.01 3.24 4.64
C MET A 78 -3.40 4.46 3.94
N GLU A 79 -3.68 5.67 4.43
CA GLU A 79 -3.11 6.86 3.84
C GLU A 79 -1.59 6.87 3.90
N SER A 80 -1.01 6.36 4.97
CA SER A 80 0.44 6.38 5.10
C SER A 80 1.10 5.45 4.07
N ILE A 81 0.34 4.55 3.47
CA ILE A 81 0.85 3.68 2.43
C ILE A 81 0.67 4.36 1.07
N LEU A 82 -0.44 5.04 0.89
CA LEU A 82 -0.79 5.60 -0.41
C LEU A 82 -0.21 6.99 -0.66
N ILE A 83 0.04 7.74 0.36
CA ILE A 83 0.52 9.11 0.26
C ILE A 83 1.88 9.27 0.90
#